data_1a41a94515a42aeebfb216811f7186a7
#
_entry.id   1a41a94515a42aeebfb216811f7186a7
#
_cell.length_a   1.000
_cell.length_b   1.000
_cell.length_c   1.000
_cell.angle_alpha   90.00
_cell.angle_beta   90.00
_cell.angle_gamma   90.00
#
_symmetry.space_group_name_H-M   'P 1'
#
loop_
_entity.id
_entity.type
_entity.pdbx_description
1 polymer ?
#
loop_
_entity_poly.entity_id
_entity_poly.type
_entity_poly.pdbx_seq_one_letter_code
_entity_poly.pdbx_strand_id
1 'polypeptide(L)'
;GQILADGASTSLGQLAIGKNALIAFNTFDGYNFEDAIVVSERLVRDDDFTSIHIDSYTVEVRDTKLGREEFTDDIPNVSEKQLRNLDERGVIRCGARVGPGDILVGKVSPKSKSELTPEEKLLHAIFGRAGEDVKNDSLEVSAGGSGIVIGTKHFSRRMHLSDEQKAQIKSDMAIFGKEMDQKAIALFAEMIGMMNELTGAEMVDPTTRQKVGASDIPEVITEQIENFNEKWIKGSKEVRAEAIKVRTQFWPRIMAVQEEKERRLAHMKRGDELQSGVLEMVKVYLANKRQISVGDKMAGRHGNKGVVARIVPQEDMPFLEDGTPVDILLNP
;
A
#
# COMPACT_ATOMS: atom_id res chain seq x y z
N GLY A 1 20.19 8.36 23.95
CA GLY A 1 18.77 8.57 24.25
C GLY A 1 17.96 9.08 23.06
N GLN A 2 18.51 9.06 21.82
CA GLN A 2 17.73 9.43 20.63
C GLN A 2 16.79 8.30 20.24
N ILE A 3 15.51 8.63 19.96
CA ILE A 3 14.52 7.68 19.49
C ILE A 3 14.84 7.33 18.04
N LEU A 4 14.93 6.02 17.73
CA LEU A 4 15.21 5.53 16.37
C LEU A 4 13.95 5.16 15.62
N ALA A 5 12.92 4.68 16.31
CA ALA A 5 11.64 4.30 15.74
C ALA A 5 10.55 4.30 16.81
N ASP A 6 9.33 4.62 16.41
CA ASP A 6 8.11 4.45 17.18
C ASP A 6 7.17 3.49 16.44
N GLY A 7 6.46 2.64 17.20
CA GLY A 7 5.43 1.76 16.67
C GLY A 7 4.03 2.36 16.83
N ALA A 8 3.01 1.61 16.42
CA ALA A 8 1.60 2.04 16.52
C ALA A 8 1.12 2.27 17.96
N SER A 9 1.78 1.66 18.96
CA SER A 9 1.44 1.73 20.38
C SER A 9 2.44 2.58 21.18
N THR A 10 3.31 3.34 20.51
CA THR A 10 4.31 4.19 21.16
C THR A 10 4.26 5.61 20.60
N SER A 11 4.61 6.59 21.41
CA SER A 11 4.76 7.99 21.05
C SER A 11 5.96 8.57 21.78
N LEU A 12 6.88 9.19 21.05
CA LEU A 12 8.11 9.78 21.59
C LEU A 12 8.90 8.80 22.48
N GLY A 13 8.96 7.52 22.07
CA GLY A 13 9.66 6.45 22.80
C GLY A 13 8.95 5.96 24.06
N GLN A 14 7.74 6.40 24.35
CA GLN A 14 6.93 5.99 25.49
C GLN A 14 5.72 5.18 25.04
N LEU A 15 5.26 4.27 25.90
CA LEU A 15 4.05 3.50 25.65
C LEU A 15 2.83 4.43 25.60
N ALA A 16 2.10 4.41 24.49
CA ALA A 16 0.92 5.24 24.24
C ALA A 16 -0.26 4.35 23.85
N ILE A 17 -0.72 3.51 24.80
CA ILE A 17 -1.89 2.64 24.64
C ILE A 17 -3.05 3.29 25.38
N GLY A 18 -4.19 3.42 24.67
CA GLY A 18 -5.43 3.93 25.26
C GLY A 18 -5.41 5.44 25.49
N LYS A 19 -6.33 5.91 26.32
CA LYS A 19 -6.55 7.32 26.64
C LYS A 19 -6.86 7.48 28.12
N ASN A 20 -6.53 8.64 28.66
CA ASN A 20 -6.93 9.02 30.02
C ASN A 20 -8.39 9.47 29.97
N ALA A 21 -9.23 8.82 30.76
CA ALA A 21 -10.66 9.14 30.92
C ALA A 21 -10.94 9.50 32.38
N LEU A 22 -11.92 10.36 32.61
CA LEU A 22 -12.42 10.68 33.94
C LEU A 22 -13.34 9.54 34.43
N ILE A 23 -12.91 8.85 35.49
CA ILE A 23 -13.63 7.67 35.99
C ILE A 23 -14.26 7.98 37.35
N ALA A 24 -15.53 7.61 37.53
CA ALA A 24 -16.15 7.57 38.84
C ALA A 24 -16.42 6.12 39.27
N PHE A 25 -16.25 5.86 40.54
CA PHE A 25 -16.58 4.59 41.19
C PHE A 25 -17.94 4.75 41.92
N ASN A 26 -19.00 4.37 41.26
CA ASN A 26 -20.36 4.42 41.80
C ASN A 26 -21.23 3.40 41.12
N THR A 27 -22.28 2.90 41.85
CA THR A 27 -23.32 2.10 41.22
C THR A 27 -24.23 2.97 40.37
N PHE A 28 -24.63 2.45 39.22
CA PHE A 28 -25.48 3.19 38.27
C PHE A 28 -26.63 2.30 37.81
N ASP A 29 -27.74 2.32 38.54
CA ASP A 29 -28.98 1.59 38.27
C ASP A 29 -28.79 0.09 37.95
N GLY A 30 -27.70 -0.50 38.45
CA GLY A 30 -27.33 -1.90 38.17
C GLY A 30 -26.67 -2.14 36.82
N TYR A 31 -26.54 -1.13 35.95
CA TYR A 31 -25.94 -1.30 34.62
C TYR A 31 -24.42 -1.55 34.66
N ASN A 32 -23.75 -1.28 35.76
CA ASN A 32 -22.35 -1.58 35.98
C ASN A 32 -22.13 -2.67 37.06
N PHE A 33 -23.11 -3.58 37.21
CA PHE A 33 -23.00 -4.72 38.15
C PHE A 33 -21.81 -5.63 37.75
N GLU A 34 -21.08 -6.10 38.74
CA GLU A 34 -19.82 -6.87 38.54
C GLU A 34 -18.80 -6.13 37.70
N ASP A 35 -18.37 -6.73 36.60
CA ASP A 35 -17.35 -6.18 35.68
C ASP A 35 -17.96 -5.37 34.52
N ALA A 36 -19.26 -5.03 34.62
CA ALA A 36 -19.91 -4.21 33.60
C ALA A 36 -19.49 -2.74 33.71
N ILE A 37 -19.30 -2.12 32.56
CA ILE A 37 -18.80 -0.74 32.44
C ILE A 37 -19.87 0.10 31.77
N VAL A 38 -20.15 1.28 32.32
CA VAL A 38 -20.99 2.29 31.68
C VAL A 38 -20.08 3.39 31.13
N VAL A 39 -20.30 3.76 29.88
CA VAL A 39 -19.45 4.68 29.11
C VAL A 39 -20.26 5.87 28.64
N SER A 40 -19.72 7.06 28.71
CA SER A 40 -20.31 8.26 28.15
C SER A 40 -20.29 8.26 26.62
N GLU A 41 -21.38 8.70 25.97
CA GLU A 41 -21.46 8.92 24.53
C GLU A 41 -20.37 9.88 24.00
N ARG A 42 -19.87 10.78 24.86
CA ARG A 42 -18.76 11.66 24.51
C ARG A 42 -17.56 10.91 23.95
N LEU A 43 -17.17 9.78 24.57
CA LEU A 43 -16.02 8.98 24.12
C LEU A 43 -16.26 8.38 22.73
N VAL A 44 -17.49 8.06 22.39
CA VAL A 44 -17.85 7.57 21.04
C VAL A 44 -17.85 8.71 20.03
N ARG A 45 -18.43 9.85 20.40
CA ARG A 45 -18.52 11.04 19.54
C ARG A 45 -17.15 11.63 19.22
N ASP A 46 -16.27 11.70 20.21
CA ASP A 46 -14.94 12.28 20.09
C ASP A 46 -13.92 11.25 19.53
N ASP A 47 -14.38 10.06 19.13
CA ASP A 47 -13.55 8.95 18.62
C ASP A 47 -12.49 8.44 19.60
N ASP A 48 -12.71 8.63 20.90
CA ASP A 48 -11.86 8.05 21.92
C ASP A 48 -12.03 6.51 21.92
N PHE A 49 -10.92 5.78 22.08
CA PHE A 49 -10.87 4.32 21.95
C PHE A 49 -11.38 3.77 20.60
N THR A 50 -11.39 4.59 19.58
CA THR A 50 -11.70 4.18 18.20
C THR A 50 -10.47 3.56 17.55
N SER A 51 -10.67 2.47 16.81
CA SER A 51 -9.61 1.77 16.09
C SER A 51 -9.89 1.75 14.59
N ILE A 52 -8.83 1.81 13.79
CA ILE A 52 -8.91 1.64 12.33
C ILE A 52 -8.37 0.24 12.01
N HIS A 53 -9.21 -0.57 11.37
CA HIS A 53 -8.86 -1.90 10.92
C HIS A 53 -8.69 -1.88 9.41
N ILE A 54 -7.62 -2.50 8.93
CA ILE A 54 -7.33 -2.62 7.51
C ILE A 54 -7.39 -4.10 7.16
N ASP A 55 -8.44 -4.48 6.43
CA ASP A 55 -8.63 -5.83 5.94
C ASP A 55 -8.08 -5.93 4.52
N SER A 56 -7.38 -7.03 4.20
CA SER A 56 -6.87 -7.28 2.87
C SER A 56 -7.61 -8.44 2.22
N TYR A 57 -8.23 -8.17 1.11
CA TYR A 57 -8.90 -9.16 0.26
C TYR A 57 -8.01 -9.49 -0.92
N THR A 58 -7.84 -10.76 -1.23
CA THR A 58 -6.97 -11.19 -2.33
C THR A 58 -7.75 -12.16 -3.22
N VAL A 59 -7.65 -11.94 -4.53
CA VAL A 59 -8.23 -12.82 -5.54
C VAL A 59 -7.20 -13.06 -6.65
N GLU A 60 -7.23 -14.26 -7.21
CA GLU A 60 -6.29 -14.73 -8.22
C GLU A 60 -7.05 -15.22 -9.47
N VAL A 61 -6.43 -15.01 -10.62
CA VAL A 61 -6.85 -15.56 -11.92
C VAL A 61 -5.86 -16.63 -12.31
N ARG A 62 -6.39 -17.78 -12.67
CA ARG A 62 -5.60 -18.98 -13.03
C ARG A 62 -5.94 -19.48 -14.41
N ASP A 63 -4.99 -20.16 -15.02
CA ASP A 63 -5.26 -20.97 -16.21
C ASP A 63 -5.76 -22.36 -15.78
N THR A 64 -7.01 -22.67 -16.13
CA THR A 64 -7.66 -23.92 -15.74
C THR A 64 -7.82 -24.84 -16.96
N LYS A 65 -8.05 -26.13 -16.73
CA LYS A 65 -8.31 -27.10 -17.79
C LYS A 65 -9.56 -26.81 -18.61
N LEU A 66 -10.47 -26.00 -18.08
CA LEU A 66 -11.73 -25.59 -18.75
C LEU A 66 -11.56 -24.31 -19.57
N GLY A 67 -10.49 -23.58 -19.35
CA GLY A 67 -10.19 -22.28 -19.94
C GLY A 67 -9.58 -21.32 -18.94
N ARG A 68 -9.27 -20.15 -19.40
CA ARG A 68 -8.66 -19.09 -18.59
C ARG A 68 -9.74 -18.34 -17.82
N GLU A 69 -9.49 -18.11 -16.54
CA GLU A 69 -10.24 -17.15 -15.73
C GLU A 69 -9.85 -15.72 -16.13
N GLU A 70 -10.70 -14.72 -15.88
CA GLU A 70 -10.44 -13.34 -16.26
C GLU A 70 -11.04 -12.36 -15.23
N PHE A 71 -10.35 -11.23 -15.02
CA PHE A 71 -10.91 -10.08 -14.33
C PHE A 71 -11.65 -9.20 -15.34
N THR A 72 -12.90 -8.86 -15.04
CA THR A 72 -13.75 -8.05 -15.93
C THR A 72 -14.85 -7.37 -15.12
N ASP A 73 -15.38 -6.27 -15.62
CA ASP A 73 -16.60 -5.63 -15.16
C ASP A 73 -17.86 -6.20 -15.82
N ASP A 74 -17.71 -6.97 -16.92
CA ASP A 74 -18.80 -7.68 -17.58
C ASP A 74 -19.06 -9.02 -16.87
N ILE A 75 -19.89 -8.97 -15.83
CA ILE A 75 -20.19 -10.11 -14.95
C ILE A 75 -21.65 -10.53 -15.17
N PRO A 76 -21.91 -11.82 -15.48
CA PRO A 76 -23.26 -12.29 -15.69
C PRO A 76 -24.11 -12.22 -14.41
N ASN A 77 -25.40 -11.88 -14.56
CA ASN A 77 -26.42 -11.86 -13.50
C ASN A 77 -26.12 -10.89 -12.34
N VAL A 78 -25.42 -9.79 -12.60
CA VAL A 78 -25.11 -8.74 -11.63
C VAL A 78 -25.79 -7.43 -12.03
N SER A 79 -26.30 -6.69 -11.04
CA SER A 79 -26.97 -5.42 -11.27
C SER A 79 -25.95 -4.29 -11.57
N GLU A 80 -26.31 -3.34 -12.43
CA GLU A 80 -25.49 -2.15 -12.72
C GLU A 80 -25.09 -1.35 -11.46
N LYS A 81 -25.92 -1.40 -10.41
CA LYS A 81 -25.65 -0.75 -9.13
C LYS A 81 -24.42 -1.34 -8.44
N GLN A 82 -24.20 -2.65 -8.56
CA GLN A 82 -23.03 -3.33 -7.99
C GLN A 82 -21.77 -3.12 -8.83
N LEU A 83 -21.93 -2.89 -10.13
CA LEU A 83 -20.83 -2.69 -11.07
C LEU A 83 -20.30 -1.24 -11.10
N ARG A 84 -21.11 -0.25 -10.71
CA ARG A 84 -20.79 1.18 -10.86
C ARG A 84 -19.46 1.64 -10.25
N ASN A 85 -18.97 0.94 -9.23
CA ASN A 85 -17.74 1.28 -8.51
C ASN A 85 -16.52 0.53 -9.06
N LEU A 86 -16.70 -0.35 -10.03
CA LEU A 86 -15.62 -1.06 -10.71
C LEU A 86 -15.00 -0.19 -11.81
N ASP A 87 -13.75 -0.44 -12.11
CA ASP A 87 -13.08 0.10 -13.30
C ASP A 87 -13.25 -0.88 -14.49
N GLU A 88 -12.75 -0.51 -15.65
CA GLU A 88 -12.77 -1.32 -16.87
C GLU A 88 -12.05 -2.68 -16.73
N ARG A 89 -11.27 -2.86 -15.71
CA ARG A 89 -10.57 -4.12 -15.36
C ARG A 89 -11.33 -4.95 -14.33
N GLY A 90 -12.55 -4.52 -13.96
CA GLY A 90 -13.33 -5.17 -12.93
C GLY A 90 -12.81 -4.95 -11.49
N VAL A 91 -11.90 -4.00 -11.25
CA VAL A 91 -11.36 -3.73 -9.90
C VAL A 91 -12.06 -2.50 -9.30
N ILE A 92 -12.40 -2.58 -8.03
CA ILE A 92 -13.07 -1.48 -7.34
C ILE A 92 -12.17 -0.26 -7.19
N ARG A 93 -12.75 0.93 -7.36
CA ARG A 93 -12.04 2.21 -7.28
C ARG A 93 -11.69 2.58 -5.84
N CYS A 94 -10.52 3.18 -5.66
CA CYS A 94 -10.12 3.78 -4.37
C CYS A 94 -11.13 4.85 -3.95
N GLY A 95 -11.46 4.90 -2.63
CA GLY A 95 -12.43 5.81 -2.07
C GLY A 95 -13.88 5.31 -2.10
N ALA A 96 -14.16 4.18 -2.76
CA ALA A 96 -15.49 3.58 -2.76
C ALA A 96 -15.86 3.06 -1.37
N ARG A 97 -17.08 3.37 -0.92
CA ARG A 97 -17.66 2.81 0.30
C ARG A 97 -18.39 1.52 -0.05
N VAL A 98 -18.08 0.45 0.67
CA VAL A 98 -18.59 -0.89 0.42
C VAL A 98 -19.22 -1.50 1.66
N GLY A 99 -20.18 -2.39 1.44
CA GLY A 99 -20.85 -3.18 2.44
C GLY A 99 -20.99 -4.65 2.04
N PRO A 100 -21.64 -5.48 2.85
CA PRO A 100 -21.83 -6.90 2.56
C PRO A 100 -22.49 -7.13 1.19
N GLY A 101 -21.90 -8.01 0.38
CA GLY A 101 -22.40 -8.34 -0.96
C GLY A 101 -21.99 -7.39 -2.07
N ASP A 102 -21.25 -6.31 -1.77
CA ASP A 102 -20.66 -5.48 -2.80
C ASP A 102 -19.44 -6.18 -3.43
N ILE A 103 -19.28 -6.03 -4.74
CA ILE A 103 -18.19 -6.64 -5.49
C ILE A 103 -16.92 -5.77 -5.34
N LEU A 104 -15.84 -6.39 -4.89
CA LEU A 104 -14.50 -5.78 -4.80
C LEU A 104 -13.69 -6.00 -6.08
N VAL A 105 -13.80 -7.19 -6.66
CA VAL A 105 -13.12 -7.53 -7.91
C VAL A 105 -14.04 -8.46 -8.70
N GLY A 106 -14.38 -8.03 -9.90
CA GLY A 106 -15.14 -8.83 -10.85
C GLY A 106 -14.27 -9.93 -11.45
N LYS A 107 -14.68 -11.16 -11.33
CA LYS A 107 -14.02 -12.33 -11.89
C LYS A 107 -15.01 -13.26 -12.52
N VAL A 108 -14.67 -13.74 -13.69
CA VAL A 108 -15.44 -14.77 -14.39
C VAL A 108 -14.58 -16.02 -14.56
N SER A 109 -15.20 -17.17 -14.43
CA SER A 109 -14.58 -18.49 -14.60
C SER A 109 -15.34 -19.30 -15.64
N PRO A 110 -14.66 -20.06 -16.52
CA PRO A 110 -15.35 -20.89 -17.51
C PRO A 110 -16.21 -21.98 -16.85
N LYS A 111 -17.43 -22.18 -17.35
CA LYS A 111 -18.33 -23.24 -16.89
C LYS A 111 -17.89 -24.60 -17.42
N SER A 112 -18.00 -25.64 -16.60
CA SER A 112 -17.92 -27.01 -17.08
C SER A 112 -19.20 -27.41 -17.82
N LYS A 113 -19.12 -28.35 -18.75
CA LYS A 113 -20.31 -28.88 -19.48
C LYS A 113 -21.36 -29.50 -18.54
N SER A 114 -20.98 -29.90 -17.35
CA SER A 114 -21.87 -30.46 -16.34
C SER A 114 -22.64 -29.36 -15.54
N GLU A 115 -22.13 -28.14 -15.52
CA GLU A 115 -22.73 -26.99 -14.79
C GLU A 115 -23.75 -26.22 -15.64
N LEU A 116 -23.88 -26.56 -16.94
CA LEU A 116 -24.86 -25.93 -17.80
C LEU A 116 -26.28 -26.36 -17.42
N THR A 117 -27.21 -25.42 -17.35
CA THR A 117 -28.61 -25.71 -17.15
C THR A 117 -29.19 -26.45 -18.37
N PRO A 118 -30.34 -27.13 -18.24
CA PRO A 118 -31.01 -27.77 -19.39
C PRO A 118 -31.27 -26.81 -20.54
N GLU A 119 -31.64 -25.55 -20.24
CA GLU A 119 -31.90 -24.47 -21.21
C GLU A 119 -30.62 -24.05 -21.93
N GLU A 120 -29.52 -23.87 -21.19
CA GLU A 120 -28.20 -23.55 -21.76
C GLU A 120 -27.68 -24.69 -22.62
N LYS A 121 -27.88 -25.96 -22.25
CA LYS A 121 -27.54 -27.13 -23.06
C LYS A 121 -28.32 -27.15 -24.38
N LEU A 122 -29.61 -26.77 -24.35
CA LEU A 122 -30.43 -26.68 -25.54
C LEU A 122 -29.97 -25.56 -26.46
N LEU A 123 -29.67 -24.37 -25.93
CA LEU A 123 -29.15 -23.23 -26.67
C LEU A 123 -27.78 -23.57 -27.31
N HIS A 124 -26.89 -24.24 -26.57
CA HIS A 124 -25.63 -24.76 -27.13
C HIS A 124 -25.82 -25.74 -28.27
N ALA A 125 -26.83 -26.57 -28.20
CA ALA A 125 -27.13 -27.56 -29.26
C ALA A 125 -27.71 -26.89 -30.52
N ILE A 126 -28.45 -25.78 -30.39
CA ILE A 126 -29.13 -25.09 -31.52
C ILE A 126 -28.24 -24.03 -32.17
N PHE A 127 -27.57 -23.22 -31.36
CA PHE A 127 -26.83 -22.01 -31.79
C PHE A 127 -25.31 -22.14 -31.68
N GLY A 128 -24.79 -23.31 -31.35
CA GLY A 128 -23.38 -23.48 -31.03
C GLY A 128 -22.98 -22.81 -29.71
N ARG A 129 -21.75 -22.31 -29.63
CA ARG A 129 -21.24 -21.65 -28.41
C ARG A 129 -21.76 -20.20 -28.21
N ALA A 130 -23.00 -19.97 -28.50
CA ALA A 130 -23.67 -18.67 -28.34
C ALA A 130 -24.44 -18.64 -27.01
N GLY A 131 -23.73 -18.72 -25.89
CA GLY A 131 -24.30 -18.57 -24.56
C GLY A 131 -23.19 -18.20 -23.59
N GLU A 132 -23.52 -17.63 -22.45
CA GLU A 132 -22.57 -17.29 -21.38
C GLU A 132 -21.86 -18.55 -20.87
N ASP A 133 -20.70 -18.87 -21.48
CA ASP A 133 -19.85 -20.01 -21.09
C ASP A 133 -19.09 -19.76 -19.77
N VAL A 134 -19.45 -18.66 -19.07
CA VAL A 134 -18.75 -18.22 -17.86
C VAL A 134 -19.71 -18.10 -16.67
N LYS A 135 -19.19 -18.32 -15.49
CA LYS A 135 -19.89 -18.11 -14.20
C LYS A 135 -19.25 -16.95 -13.45
N ASN A 136 -20.07 -16.27 -12.66
CA ASN A 136 -19.59 -15.27 -11.70
C ASN A 136 -18.80 -15.97 -10.58
N ASP A 137 -17.54 -15.57 -10.42
CA ASP A 137 -16.61 -16.01 -9.36
C ASP A 137 -15.93 -14.78 -8.71
N SER A 138 -16.69 -13.68 -8.69
CA SER A 138 -16.21 -12.39 -8.20
C SER A 138 -15.91 -12.42 -6.70
N LEU A 139 -14.97 -11.59 -6.30
CA LEU A 139 -14.66 -11.36 -4.89
C LEU A 139 -15.65 -10.35 -4.33
N GLU A 140 -16.48 -10.79 -3.40
CA GLU A 140 -17.46 -9.96 -2.72
C GLU A 140 -17.05 -9.68 -1.28
N VAL A 141 -17.57 -8.59 -0.70
CA VAL A 141 -17.42 -8.29 0.71
C VAL A 141 -18.25 -9.30 1.52
N SER A 142 -17.60 -10.01 2.44
CA SER A 142 -18.24 -10.99 3.29
C SER A 142 -19.27 -10.36 4.24
N ALA A 143 -20.19 -11.17 4.75
CA ALA A 143 -21.15 -10.75 5.76
C ALA A 143 -20.45 -10.14 6.99
N GLY A 144 -20.90 -8.96 7.41
CA GLY A 144 -20.28 -8.19 8.49
C GLY A 144 -19.08 -7.32 8.09
N GLY A 145 -18.55 -7.47 6.88
CA GLY A 145 -17.53 -6.58 6.33
C GLY A 145 -18.14 -5.26 5.86
N SER A 146 -17.49 -4.15 6.15
CA SER A 146 -17.87 -2.84 5.61
C SER A 146 -16.66 -1.91 5.72
N GLY A 147 -16.60 -0.90 4.88
CA GLY A 147 -15.50 0.07 4.98
C GLY A 147 -15.33 0.92 3.72
N ILE A 148 -14.17 1.54 3.63
CA ILE A 148 -13.76 2.35 2.49
C ILE A 148 -12.53 1.72 1.86
N VAL A 149 -12.52 1.58 0.56
CA VAL A 149 -11.37 1.09 -0.19
C VAL A 149 -10.26 2.14 -0.15
N ILE A 150 -9.13 1.81 0.48
CA ILE A 150 -7.99 2.71 0.63
C ILE A 150 -6.89 2.46 -0.40
N GLY A 151 -6.91 1.30 -1.05
CA GLY A 151 -5.94 0.99 -2.08
C GLY A 151 -6.19 -0.35 -2.74
N THR A 152 -5.73 -0.45 -3.97
CA THR A 152 -5.74 -1.68 -4.76
C THR A 152 -4.34 -1.93 -5.29
N LYS A 153 -3.92 -3.19 -5.36
CA LYS A 153 -2.67 -3.60 -5.99
C LYS A 153 -2.96 -4.71 -6.98
N HIS A 154 -2.58 -4.50 -8.22
CA HIS A 154 -2.69 -5.46 -9.29
C HIS A 154 -1.30 -6.02 -9.63
N PHE A 155 -1.19 -7.33 -9.64
CA PHE A 155 0.03 -8.08 -9.96
C PHE A 155 -0.26 -8.94 -11.19
N SER A 156 0.60 -8.90 -12.19
CA SER A 156 0.44 -9.71 -13.40
C SER A 156 1.76 -10.26 -13.90
N ARG A 157 1.72 -11.45 -14.49
CA ARG A 157 2.87 -11.99 -15.22
C ARG A 157 2.97 -11.32 -16.57
N ARG A 158 4.16 -10.85 -16.93
CA ARG A 158 4.41 -10.16 -18.19
C ARG A 158 3.95 -10.91 -19.45
N MET A 159 3.92 -12.23 -19.40
CA MET A 159 3.50 -13.06 -20.54
C MET A 159 2.02 -12.86 -20.94
N HIS A 160 1.21 -12.33 -20.04
CA HIS A 160 -0.24 -12.18 -20.21
C HIS A 160 -0.69 -10.73 -20.39
N LEU A 161 0.25 -9.77 -20.45
CA LEU A 161 -0.06 -8.36 -20.67
C LEU A 161 -0.50 -8.12 -22.13
N SER A 162 -1.47 -7.25 -22.31
CA SER A 162 -1.86 -6.75 -23.65
C SER A 162 -0.70 -5.96 -24.28
N ASP A 163 -0.77 -5.76 -25.60
CA ASP A 163 0.29 -5.00 -26.30
C ASP A 163 0.31 -3.54 -25.86
N GLU A 164 -0.83 -2.96 -25.50
CA GLU A 164 -0.96 -1.62 -24.92
C GLU A 164 -0.27 -1.54 -23.53
N GLN A 165 -0.51 -2.51 -22.67
CA GLN A 165 0.14 -2.61 -21.36
C GLN A 165 1.66 -2.79 -21.48
N LYS A 166 2.11 -3.59 -22.46
CA LYS A 166 3.55 -3.74 -22.76
C LYS A 166 4.18 -2.43 -23.24
N ALA A 167 3.46 -1.67 -24.08
CA ALA A 167 3.91 -0.36 -24.56
C ALA A 167 3.98 0.64 -23.39
N GLN A 168 2.98 0.66 -22.51
CA GLN A 168 2.99 1.51 -21.31
C GLN A 168 4.17 1.20 -20.39
N ILE A 169 4.40 -0.07 -20.06
CA ILE A 169 5.54 -0.48 -19.24
C ILE A 169 6.87 -0.07 -19.88
N LYS A 170 6.99 -0.19 -21.21
CA LYS A 170 8.19 0.26 -21.92
C LYS A 170 8.39 1.76 -21.81
N SER A 171 7.31 2.54 -21.88
CA SER A 171 7.33 3.99 -21.65
C SER A 171 7.75 4.33 -20.21
N ASP A 172 7.14 3.68 -19.24
CA ASP A 172 7.42 3.89 -17.81
C ASP A 172 8.87 3.53 -17.46
N MET A 173 9.40 2.45 -18.06
CA MET A 173 10.81 2.07 -17.91
C MET A 173 11.75 3.15 -18.49
N ALA A 174 11.39 3.74 -19.62
CA ALA A 174 12.21 4.81 -20.23
C ALA A 174 12.18 6.08 -19.39
N ILE A 175 11.02 6.46 -18.84
CA ILE A 175 10.87 7.61 -17.95
C ILE A 175 11.67 7.40 -16.67
N PHE A 176 11.46 6.28 -16.01
CA PHE A 176 12.17 5.94 -14.76
C PHE A 176 13.68 5.86 -14.97
N GLY A 177 14.12 5.25 -16.09
CA GLY A 177 15.54 5.20 -16.46
C GLY A 177 16.16 6.59 -16.54
N LYS A 178 15.50 7.51 -17.24
CA LYS A 178 15.95 8.91 -17.38
C LYS A 178 16.00 9.65 -16.05
N GLU A 179 14.99 9.47 -15.18
CA GLU A 179 14.97 10.10 -13.86
C GLU A 179 16.14 9.64 -12.98
N MET A 180 16.45 8.34 -13.01
CA MET A 180 17.57 7.81 -12.23
C MET A 180 18.92 8.23 -12.80
N ASP A 181 19.04 8.31 -14.13
CA ASP A 181 20.24 8.84 -14.76
C ASP A 181 20.47 10.30 -14.39
N GLN A 182 19.43 11.13 -14.41
CA GLN A 182 19.52 12.53 -13.97
C GLN A 182 20.00 12.66 -12.51
N LYS A 183 19.50 11.80 -11.61
CA LYS A 183 19.96 11.78 -10.22
C LYS A 183 21.44 11.39 -10.10
N ALA A 184 21.86 10.37 -10.84
CA ALA A 184 23.26 9.94 -10.84
C ALA A 184 24.19 11.02 -11.42
N ILE A 185 23.78 11.65 -12.51
CA ILE A 185 24.49 12.77 -13.17
C ILE A 185 24.63 13.96 -12.21
N ALA A 186 23.56 14.34 -11.49
CA ALA A 186 23.61 15.45 -10.54
C ALA A 186 24.61 15.19 -9.40
N LEU A 187 24.58 13.98 -8.81
CA LEU A 187 25.53 13.58 -7.77
C LEU A 187 26.97 13.52 -8.29
N PHE A 188 27.16 13.07 -9.52
CA PHE A 188 28.47 13.00 -10.15
C PHE A 188 29.01 14.40 -10.46
N ALA A 189 28.19 15.30 -11.00
CA ALA A 189 28.58 16.69 -11.27
C ALA A 189 28.96 17.44 -9.98
N GLU A 190 28.22 17.22 -8.88
CA GLU A 190 28.54 17.78 -7.56
C GLU A 190 29.89 17.26 -7.05
N MET A 191 30.13 15.95 -7.16
CA MET A 191 31.39 15.33 -6.80
C MET A 191 32.56 15.91 -7.59
N ILE A 192 32.43 16.02 -8.94
CA ILE A 192 33.47 16.56 -9.81
C ILE A 192 33.69 18.05 -9.54
N GLY A 193 32.61 18.82 -9.28
CA GLY A 193 32.72 20.24 -8.89
C GLY A 193 33.59 20.43 -7.65
N MET A 194 33.32 19.69 -6.58
CA MET A 194 34.14 19.70 -5.36
C MET A 194 35.60 19.28 -5.61
N MET A 195 35.80 18.26 -6.44
CA MET A 195 37.17 17.83 -6.80
C MET A 195 37.93 18.87 -7.61
N ASN A 196 37.25 19.56 -8.53
CA ASN A 196 37.86 20.62 -9.33
C ASN A 196 38.26 21.83 -8.48
N GLU A 197 37.42 22.19 -7.48
CA GLU A 197 37.74 23.24 -6.50
C GLU A 197 38.98 22.88 -5.68
N LEU A 198 39.07 21.65 -5.20
CA LEU A 198 40.23 21.17 -4.41
C LEU A 198 41.52 21.08 -5.25
N THR A 199 41.40 20.65 -6.51
CA THR A 199 42.60 20.49 -7.40
C THR A 199 43.01 21.78 -8.07
N GLY A 200 42.16 22.82 -8.08
CA GLY A 200 42.41 24.08 -8.80
C GLY A 200 42.44 23.93 -10.32
N ALA A 201 41.99 22.80 -10.85
CA ALA A 201 42.03 22.51 -12.30
C ALA A 201 40.79 21.68 -12.68
N GLU A 202 40.26 21.97 -13.87
CA GLU A 202 39.18 21.16 -14.43
C GLU A 202 39.66 19.74 -14.78
N MET A 203 38.87 18.74 -14.36
CA MET A 203 39.18 17.35 -14.68
C MET A 203 38.81 17.05 -16.14
N VAL A 204 39.69 16.36 -16.83
CA VAL A 204 39.54 16.01 -18.24
C VAL A 204 39.74 14.51 -18.39
N ASP A 205 38.80 13.87 -19.08
CA ASP A 205 38.88 12.46 -19.44
C ASP A 205 40.08 12.28 -20.42
N PRO A 206 41.08 11.46 -20.08
CA PRO A 206 42.25 11.26 -20.91
C PRO A 206 41.94 10.58 -22.25
N THR A 207 40.81 9.88 -22.37
CA THR A 207 40.42 9.14 -23.58
C THR A 207 39.70 10.04 -24.56
N THR A 208 38.64 10.74 -24.08
CA THR A 208 37.81 11.59 -24.94
C THR A 208 38.28 13.04 -25.03
N ARG A 209 39.19 13.46 -24.15
CA ARG A 209 39.65 14.85 -23.96
C ARG A 209 38.54 15.85 -23.64
N GLN A 210 37.38 15.36 -23.19
CA GLN A 210 36.24 16.18 -22.75
C GLN A 210 36.34 16.50 -21.26
N LYS A 211 35.78 17.64 -20.85
CA LYS A 211 35.63 17.97 -19.42
C LYS A 211 34.71 16.99 -18.75
N VAL A 212 35.10 16.49 -17.59
CA VAL A 212 34.33 15.53 -16.82
C VAL A 212 33.20 16.24 -16.07
N GLY A 213 32.00 15.73 -16.15
CA GLY A 213 30.81 16.27 -15.45
C GLY A 213 30.26 17.59 -16.02
N ALA A 214 30.74 18.05 -17.19
CA ALA A 214 30.36 19.33 -17.77
C ALA A 214 29.72 19.21 -19.17
N SER A 215 29.16 18.08 -19.52
CA SER A 215 28.46 17.87 -20.80
C SER A 215 26.97 18.15 -20.69
N ASP A 216 26.40 18.78 -21.71
CA ASP A 216 24.93 18.94 -21.84
C ASP A 216 24.23 17.65 -22.32
N ILE A 217 25.00 16.62 -22.67
CA ILE A 217 24.50 15.35 -23.19
C ILE A 217 24.54 14.32 -22.05
N PRO A 218 23.41 13.85 -21.53
CA PRO A 218 23.33 12.92 -20.40
C PRO A 218 24.07 11.60 -20.64
N GLU A 219 24.05 11.08 -21.86
CA GLU A 219 24.68 9.82 -22.24
C GLU A 219 26.22 9.90 -22.07
N VAL A 220 26.82 11.05 -22.37
CA VAL A 220 28.27 11.28 -22.22
C VAL A 220 28.66 11.25 -20.75
N ILE A 221 27.87 11.86 -19.87
CA ILE A 221 28.15 11.86 -18.43
C ILE A 221 27.92 10.45 -17.84
N THR A 222 26.94 9.72 -18.30
CA THR A 222 26.70 8.33 -17.86
C THR A 222 27.89 7.44 -18.23
N GLU A 223 28.44 7.57 -19.43
CA GLU A 223 29.67 6.88 -19.86
C GLU A 223 30.90 7.31 -19.04
N GLN A 224 30.98 8.59 -18.66
CA GLN A 224 32.02 9.08 -17.76
C GLN A 224 31.91 8.49 -16.35
N ILE A 225 30.69 8.28 -15.82
CA ILE A 225 30.49 7.62 -14.55
C ILE A 225 30.96 6.17 -14.58
N GLU A 226 30.65 5.43 -15.65
CA GLU A 226 31.04 4.03 -15.81
C GLU A 226 32.57 3.88 -15.92
N ASN A 227 33.24 4.79 -16.63
CA ASN A 227 34.65 4.75 -16.90
C ASN A 227 35.52 5.54 -15.90
N PHE A 228 34.92 6.15 -14.88
CA PHE A 228 35.59 7.01 -13.93
C PHE A 228 36.75 6.31 -13.21
N ASN A 229 37.95 6.91 -13.29
CA ASN A 229 39.17 6.37 -12.66
C ASN A 229 39.91 7.43 -11.85
N GLU A 230 40.42 7.04 -10.68
CA GLU A 230 41.21 7.89 -9.80
C GLU A 230 42.45 8.48 -10.46
N LYS A 231 42.97 7.85 -11.54
CA LYS A 231 44.10 8.34 -12.33
C LYS A 231 43.79 9.65 -13.06
N TRP A 232 42.54 10.01 -13.23
CA TRP A 232 42.11 11.27 -13.83
C TRP A 232 42.34 12.47 -12.92
N ILE A 233 42.49 12.24 -11.60
CA ILE A 233 42.73 13.28 -10.59
C ILE A 233 44.19 13.75 -10.71
N LYS A 234 44.38 15.00 -11.12
CA LYS A 234 45.70 15.66 -11.22
C LYS A 234 45.96 16.46 -9.95
N GLY A 235 47.24 16.59 -9.55
CA GLY A 235 47.62 17.39 -8.39
C GLY A 235 48.75 16.75 -7.55
N SER A 236 49.17 17.45 -6.48
CA SER A 236 50.12 16.93 -5.50
C SER A 236 49.55 15.70 -4.77
N LYS A 237 50.42 14.96 -4.07
CA LYS A 237 50.00 13.75 -3.33
C LYS A 237 48.93 14.06 -2.27
N GLU A 238 49.03 15.24 -1.64
CA GLU A 238 48.10 15.69 -0.59
C GLU A 238 46.72 16.06 -1.16
N VAL A 239 46.71 16.84 -2.26
CA VAL A 239 45.47 17.22 -2.96
C VAL A 239 44.72 16.00 -3.52
N ARG A 240 45.47 15.03 -4.08
CA ARG A 240 44.87 13.75 -4.51
C ARG A 240 44.25 12.98 -3.37
N ALA A 241 44.89 12.95 -2.18
CA ALA A 241 44.36 12.26 -1.03
C ALA A 241 43.04 12.90 -0.54
N GLU A 242 42.88 14.23 -0.60
CA GLU A 242 41.64 14.91 -0.27
C GLU A 242 40.56 14.68 -1.33
N ALA A 243 40.88 14.74 -2.60
CA ALA A 243 39.92 14.43 -3.66
C ALA A 243 39.40 12.97 -3.60
N ILE A 244 40.27 12.02 -3.20
CA ILE A 244 39.86 10.64 -2.96
C ILE A 244 38.86 10.54 -1.77
N LYS A 245 38.99 11.37 -0.73
CA LYS A 245 37.98 11.40 0.36
C LYS A 245 36.63 11.86 -0.17
N VAL A 246 36.58 12.88 -1.03
CA VAL A 246 35.32 13.33 -1.66
C VAL A 246 34.74 12.18 -2.49
N ARG A 247 35.52 11.49 -3.28
CA ARG A 247 35.03 10.30 -4.01
C ARG A 247 34.45 9.24 -3.06
N THR A 248 35.14 8.92 -1.99
CA THR A 248 34.71 7.90 -1.03
C THR A 248 33.36 8.27 -0.39
N GLN A 249 33.06 9.55 -0.29
CA GLN A 249 31.79 10.03 0.25
C GLN A 249 30.63 9.97 -0.77
N PHE A 250 30.90 10.33 -2.03
CA PHE A 250 29.87 10.42 -3.07
C PHE A 250 29.68 9.12 -3.86
N TRP A 251 30.76 8.38 -4.13
CA TRP A 251 30.72 7.19 -4.98
C TRP A 251 29.73 6.12 -4.54
N PRO A 252 29.63 5.77 -3.24
CA PRO A 252 28.63 4.81 -2.78
C PRO A 252 27.19 5.26 -3.05
N ARG A 253 26.92 6.56 -3.00
CA ARG A 253 25.59 7.13 -3.29
C ARG A 253 25.26 7.03 -4.77
N ILE A 254 26.21 7.30 -5.66
CA ILE A 254 26.06 7.17 -7.11
C ILE A 254 25.81 5.70 -7.47
N MET A 255 26.61 4.78 -6.92
CA MET A 255 26.45 3.34 -7.15
C MET A 255 25.11 2.83 -6.64
N ALA A 256 24.64 3.28 -5.47
CA ALA A 256 23.33 2.92 -4.95
C ALA A 256 22.17 3.35 -5.88
N VAL A 257 22.28 4.53 -6.52
CA VAL A 257 21.31 4.99 -7.51
C VAL A 257 21.33 4.09 -8.76
N GLN A 258 22.50 3.69 -9.22
CA GLN A 258 22.64 2.79 -10.38
C GLN A 258 22.11 1.39 -10.08
N GLU A 259 22.45 0.83 -8.92
CA GLU A 259 21.92 -0.47 -8.48
C GLU A 259 20.40 -0.46 -8.33
N GLU A 260 19.83 0.61 -7.77
CA GLU A 260 18.39 0.76 -7.68
C GLU A 260 17.72 0.83 -9.05
N LYS A 261 18.33 1.60 -10.00
CA LYS A 261 17.87 1.65 -11.39
C LYS A 261 17.84 0.26 -12.01
N GLU A 262 18.96 -0.47 -11.96
CA GLU A 262 19.07 -1.80 -12.55
C GLU A 262 18.08 -2.79 -11.92
N ARG A 263 18.01 -2.81 -10.60
CA ARG A 263 17.08 -3.68 -9.86
C ARG A 263 15.63 -3.43 -10.26
N ARG A 264 15.23 -2.16 -10.33
CA ARG A 264 13.85 -1.79 -10.64
C ARG A 264 13.50 -1.99 -12.11
N LEU A 265 14.43 -1.70 -13.03
CA LEU A 265 14.25 -2.03 -14.44
C LEU A 265 14.19 -3.54 -14.69
N ALA A 266 15.01 -4.32 -13.98
CA ALA A 266 14.95 -5.79 -14.04
C ALA A 266 13.61 -6.33 -13.53
N HIS A 267 13.09 -5.77 -12.43
CA HIS A 267 11.77 -6.10 -11.90
C HIS A 267 10.65 -5.76 -12.92
N MET A 268 10.66 -4.54 -13.48
CA MET A 268 9.71 -4.15 -14.53
C MET A 268 9.81 -5.03 -15.80
N LYS A 269 11.01 -5.51 -16.14
CA LYS A 269 11.21 -6.44 -17.26
C LYS A 269 10.69 -7.84 -16.97
N ARG A 270 10.85 -8.32 -15.75
CA ARG A 270 10.48 -9.69 -15.36
C ARG A 270 8.97 -9.82 -15.12
N GLY A 271 8.30 -8.73 -14.69
CA GLY A 271 6.95 -8.72 -14.15
C GLY A 271 6.92 -9.26 -12.72
N ASP A 272 5.73 -9.39 -12.16
CA ASP A 272 5.55 -9.82 -10.79
C ASP A 272 5.82 -11.33 -10.61
N GLU A 273 6.42 -11.71 -9.50
CA GLU A 273 6.64 -13.11 -9.12
C GLU A 273 5.37 -13.66 -8.46
N LEU A 274 4.53 -14.28 -9.27
CA LEU A 274 3.31 -14.96 -8.81
C LEU A 274 3.55 -16.48 -8.67
N GLN A 275 2.73 -17.14 -7.84
CA GLN A 275 2.77 -18.59 -7.67
C GLN A 275 2.54 -19.32 -9.02
N SER A 276 2.99 -20.58 -9.10
CA SER A 276 2.82 -21.39 -10.30
C SER A 276 1.34 -21.56 -10.63
N GLY A 277 0.95 -21.29 -11.90
CA GLY A 277 -0.43 -21.37 -12.36
C GLY A 277 -1.27 -20.11 -12.15
N VAL A 278 -0.80 -19.13 -11.39
CA VAL A 278 -1.45 -17.82 -11.22
C VAL A 278 -1.00 -16.90 -12.33
N LEU A 279 -1.95 -16.31 -13.06
CA LEU A 279 -1.72 -15.37 -14.15
C LEU A 279 -1.70 -13.93 -13.65
N GLU A 280 -2.71 -13.59 -12.86
CA GLU A 280 -2.93 -12.27 -12.29
C GLU A 280 -3.44 -12.40 -10.85
N MET A 281 -3.15 -11.41 -10.02
CA MET A 281 -3.62 -11.33 -8.65
C MET A 281 -3.97 -9.89 -8.31
N VAL A 282 -5.11 -9.69 -7.69
CA VAL A 282 -5.53 -8.38 -7.17
C VAL A 282 -5.64 -8.45 -5.67
N LYS A 283 -5.08 -7.44 -4.98
CA LYS A 283 -5.27 -7.20 -3.55
C LYS A 283 -6.02 -5.90 -3.36
N VAL A 284 -7.09 -5.95 -2.60
CA VAL A 284 -7.90 -4.79 -2.21
C VAL A 284 -7.75 -4.58 -0.72
N TYR A 285 -7.45 -3.36 -0.31
CA TYR A 285 -7.34 -2.98 1.09
C TYR A 285 -8.55 -2.15 1.48
N LEU A 286 -9.25 -2.63 2.50
CA LEU A 286 -10.47 -2.04 3.01
C LEU A 286 -10.22 -1.51 4.42
N ALA A 287 -10.42 -0.20 4.64
CA ALA A 287 -10.33 0.40 5.95
C ALA A 287 -11.70 0.49 6.60
N ASN A 288 -11.81 0.00 7.81
CA ASN A 288 -13.01 0.10 8.63
C ASN A 288 -12.67 0.81 9.94
N LYS A 289 -13.48 1.82 10.29
CA LYS A 289 -13.40 2.53 11.56
C LYS A 289 -14.36 1.85 12.54
N ARG A 290 -13.83 1.34 13.64
CA ARG A 290 -14.61 0.71 14.70
C ARG A 290 -14.59 1.61 15.93
N GLN A 291 -15.74 2.20 16.25
CA GLN A 291 -15.97 2.93 17.48
C GLN A 291 -16.30 1.96 18.60
N ILE A 292 -16.16 2.44 19.85
CA ILE A 292 -16.57 1.66 21.02
C ILE A 292 -18.06 1.34 20.95
N SER A 293 -18.42 0.11 21.27
CA SER A 293 -19.78 -0.37 21.24
C SER A 293 -20.13 -1.22 22.48
N VAL A 294 -21.41 -1.40 22.74
CA VAL A 294 -21.88 -2.30 23.80
C VAL A 294 -21.38 -3.72 23.50
N GLY A 295 -20.80 -4.37 24.50
CA GLY A 295 -20.16 -5.68 24.36
C GLY A 295 -18.64 -5.63 24.20
N ASP A 296 -18.05 -4.48 23.94
CA ASP A 296 -16.60 -4.34 23.85
C ASP A 296 -15.94 -4.49 25.21
N LYS A 297 -14.76 -5.10 25.21
CA LYS A 297 -13.96 -5.30 26.39
C LYS A 297 -13.02 -4.12 26.62
N MET A 298 -13.06 -3.54 27.80
CA MET A 298 -12.18 -2.48 28.25
C MET A 298 -11.37 -2.92 29.47
N ALA A 299 -10.21 -2.32 29.67
CA ALA A 299 -9.37 -2.57 30.82
C ALA A 299 -8.60 -1.32 31.22
N GLY A 300 -8.38 -1.14 32.53
CA GLY A 300 -7.39 -0.21 33.04
C GLY A 300 -5.99 -0.83 33.05
N ARG A 301 -4.99 -0.08 33.57
CA ARG A 301 -3.59 -0.52 33.65
C ARG A 301 -3.30 -1.58 34.72
N HIS A 302 -4.25 -1.87 35.60
CA HIS A 302 -4.07 -2.75 36.76
C HIS A 302 -4.82 -4.09 36.62
N GLY A 303 -5.21 -4.47 35.39
CA GLY A 303 -5.91 -5.72 35.14
C GLY A 303 -7.42 -5.70 35.44
N ASN A 304 -7.96 -4.55 35.78
CA ASN A 304 -9.39 -4.31 35.99
C ASN A 304 -10.13 -4.29 34.64
N LYS A 305 -10.33 -5.47 34.09
CA LYS A 305 -11.06 -5.68 32.83
C LYS A 305 -12.57 -5.68 33.06
N GLY A 306 -13.31 -5.20 32.09
CA GLY A 306 -14.76 -5.25 32.10
C GLY A 306 -15.33 -5.19 30.69
N VAL A 307 -16.64 -5.26 30.58
CA VAL A 307 -17.37 -5.22 29.30
C VAL A 307 -18.29 -4.01 29.31
N VAL A 308 -18.30 -3.25 28.21
CA VAL A 308 -19.20 -2.11 28.03
C VAL A 308 -20.64 -2.64 27.99
N ALA A 309 -21.41 -2.34 29.04
CA ALA A 309 -22.82 -2.76 29.17
C ALA A 309 -23.74 -1.69 28.58
N ARG A 310 -23.40 -0.43 28.70
CA ARG A 310 -24.25 0.67 28.23
C ARG A 310 -23.41 1.90 27.82
N ILE A 311 -23.88 2.56 26.79
CA ILE A 311 -23.42 3.90 26.40
C ILE A 311 -24.53 4.87 26.74
N VAL A 312 -24.22 5.89 27.55
CA VAL A 312 -25.20 6.82 28.14
C VAL A 312 -24.92 8.22 27.57
N PRO A 313 -25.94 9.01 27.23
CA PRO A 313 -25.81 10.40 26.85
C PRO A 313 -25.01 11.19 27.91
N GLN A 314 -24.26 12.17 27.46
CA GLN A 314 -23.36 12.95 28.32
C GLN A 314 -24.10 13.68 29.46
N GLU A 315 -25.32 14.14 29.18
CA GLU A 315 -26.21 14.83 30.13
C GLU A 315 -26.71 13.93 31.23
N ASP A 316 -26.81 12.63 31.02
CA ASP A 316 -27.28 11.64 31.99
C ASP A 316 -26.15 11.06 32.86
N MET A 317 -24.90 11.42 32.54
CA MET A 317 -23.75 10.99 33.33
C MET A 317 -23.57 11.83 34.59
N PRO A 318 -23.08 11.25 35.69
CA PRO A 318 -22.66 12.01 36.86
C PRO A 318 -21.65 13.08 36.49
N PHE A 319 -21.64 14.17 37.22
CA PHE A 319 -20.73 15.30 36.97
C PHE A 319 -20.07 15.80 38.26
N LEU A 320 -18.94 16.46 38.09
CA LEU A 320 -18.19 17.10 39.20
C LEU A 320 -18.86 18.43 39.59
N GLU A 321 -18.40 19.03 40.69
CA GLU A 321 -18.91 20.33 41.18
C GLU A 321 -18.78 21.45 40.17
N ASP A 322 -17.77 21.38 39.27
CA ASP A 322 -17.55 22.32 38.18
C ASP A 322 -18.41 22.09 36.94
N GLY A 323 -19.28 21.05 36.96
CA GLY A 323 -20.13 20.64 35.87
C GLY A 323 -19.48 19.71 34.84
N THR A 324 -18.23 19.29 35.03
CA THR A 324 -17.54 18.35 34.13
C THR A 324 -18.15 16.96 34.25
N PRO A 325 -18.72 16.38 33.17
CA PRO A 325 -19.31 15.05 33.21
C PRO A 325 -18.23 13.96 33.26
N VAL A 326 -18.56 12.86 33.91
CA VAL A 326 -17.71 11.69 34.01
C VAL A 326 -17.76 10.89 32.69
N ASP A 327 -16.63 10.30 32.31
CA ASP A 327 -16.51 9.53 31.07
C ASP A 327 -16.87 8.07 31.24
N ILE A 328 -16.51 7.48 32.37
CA ILE A 328 -16.69 6.05 32.64
C ILE A 328 -17.16 5.84 34.07
N LEU A 329 -18.10 4.95 34.26
CA LEU A 329 -18.58 4.51 35.57
C LEU A 329 -18.18 3.05 35.82
N LEU A 330 -17.47 2.83 36.91
CA LEU A 330 -17.07 1.52 37.36
C LEU A 330 -17.78 1.21 38.71
N ASN A 331 -18.08 -0.06 38.90
CA ASN A 331 -18.59 -0.54 40.18
C ASN A 331 -17.45 -0.58 41.22
N PRO A 332 -17.61 0.01 42.42
CA PRO A 332 -16.62 -0.10 43.48
C PRO A 332 -16.26 -1.51 43.89
#